data_b60f02073211154db9fe07015606e6b4
#
_entry.id   b60f02073211154db9fe07015606e6b4
#
_cell.length_a   1.000
_cell.length_b   1.000
_cell.length_c   1.000
_cell.angle_alpha   90.00
_cell.angle_beta   90.00
_cell.angle_gamma   90.00
#
_symmetry.space_group_name_H-M   'P 1'
#
loop_
_entity.id
_entity.type
_entity.pdbx_description
1 polymer ?
#
loop_
_entity_poly.entity_id
_entity_poly.type
_entity_poly.pdbx_seq_one_letter_code
_entity_poly.pdbx_strand_id
1 'polypeptide(L)'
;MPTKEEVLKELNLTDKEIKVYLALLELGQSPVNPIAKKSQLNRVTCYDVLKYLKEKGLVSYVIKSSVKYFEAANPQKLLGDLEVKEQKVKEILPELEALKKITREKPKIELYEGIAGLKTVMEDILKEKKETWFIADPNFMDALPFYFPHFITKKRKLNMFSKVITLDCKRMRNYKKKNPKKYVDLRFIDQRLPTTKIIYGNKTATLTFEKENSIGVIVENKKTADTERKLFDLMWKMPC
;
A
#
# COMPACT_ATOMS: atom_id res chain seq x y z
N MET A 1 -7.31 -10.84 6.66
CA MET A 1 -6.25 -10.07 7.38
C MET A 1 -4.93 -10.72 7.06
N PRO A 2 -3.83 -9.98 6.88
CA PRO A 2 -2.51 -10.58 6.68
C PRO A 2 -2.11 -11.36 7.93
N THR A 3 -1.37 -12.43 7.74
CA THR A 3 -0.79 -13.17 8.85
C THR A 3 0.36 -12.37 9.47
N LYS A 4 0.69 -12.66 10.74
CA LYS A 4 1.84 -12.03 11.41
C LYS A 4 3.16 -12.33 10.68
N GLU A 5 3.28 -13.51 10.07
CA GLU A 5 4.42 -13.93 9.26
C GLU A 5 4.57 -13.08 7.99
N GLU A 6 3.47 -12.85 7.26
CA GLU A 6 3.47 -12.01 6.05
C GLU A 6 3.90 -10.57 6.38
N VAL A 7 3.37 -9.98 7.46
CA VAL A 7 3.75 -8.63 7.87
C VAL A 7 5.22 -8.55 8.28
N LEU A 8 5.73 -9.53 9.05
CA LEU A 8 7.14 -9.55 9.45
C LEU A 8 8.07 -9.74 8.25
N LYS A 9 7.63 -10.45 7.21
CA LYS A 9 8.38 -10.59 5.95
C LYS A 9 8.45 -9.25 5.19
N GLU A 10 7.38 -8.47 5.16
CA GLU A 10 7.38 -7.11 4.60
C GLU A 10 8.33 -6.17 5.36
N LEU A 11 8.60 -6.45 6.63
CA LEU A 11 9.59 -5.74 7.46
C LEU A 11 11.03 -6.24 7.26
N ASN A 12 11.30 -6.99 6.19
CA ASN A 12 12.62 -7.55 5.84
C ASN A 12 13.18 -8.56 6.85
N LEU A 13 12.32 -9.36 7.48
CA LEU A 13 12.73 -10.55 8.20
C LEU A 13 12.68 -11.77 7.29
N THR A 14 13.71 -12.58 7.32
CA THR A 14 13.72 -13.89 6.63
C THR A 14 12.82 -14.88 7.34
N ASP A 15 12.38 -15.94 6.64
CA ASP A 15 11.53 -16.98 7.23
C ASP A 15 12.14 -17.61 8.49
N LYS A 16 13.48 -17.76 8.54
CA LYS A 16 14.19 -18.27 9.73
C LYS A 16 14.17 -17.27 10.89
N GLU A 17 14.37 -15.97 10.59
CA GLU A 17 14.29 -14.91 11.60
C GLU A 17 12.88 -14.79 12.19
N ILE A 18 11.86 -14.90 11.36
CA ILE A 18 10.45 -14.89 11.80
C ILE A 18 10.19 -16.05 12.77
N LYS A 19 10.58 -17.27 12.40
CA LYS A 19 10.39 -18.45 13.26
C LYS A 19 11.06 -18.28 14.63
N VAL A 20 12.29 -17.79 14.67
CA VAL A 20 13.05 -17.59 15.92
C VAL A 20 12.46 -16.46 16.75
N TYR A 21 12.09 -15.32 16.11
CA TYR A 21 11.50 -14.17 16.80
C TYR A 21 10.15 -14.54 17.43
N LEU A 22 9.27 -15.19 16.69
CA LEU A 22 7.98 -15.66 17.21
C LEU A 22 8.14 -16.70 18.31
N ALA A 23 9.09 -17.63 18.18
CA ALA A 23 9.41 -18.59 19.23
C ALA A 23 9.85 -17.89 20.53
N LEU A 24 10.66 -16.84 20.44
CA LEU A 24 11.10 -16.07 21.59
C LEU A 24 9.97 -15.25 22.23
N LEU A 25 9.05 -14.68 21.43
CA LEU A 25 7.89 -13.99 21.98
C LEU A 25 6.98 -14.92 22.79
N GLU A 26 6.88 -16.20 22.39
CA GLU A 26 6.09 -17.20 23.11
C GLU A 26 6.82 -17.80 24.33
N LEU A 27 8.14 -18.00 24.24
CA LEU A 27 8.95 -18.60 25.29
C LEU A 27 9.37 -17.60 26.39
N GLY A 28 9.39 -16.30 26.06
CA GLY A 28 10.05 -15.31 26.88
C GLY A 28 11.57 -15.53 26.92
N GLN A 29 12.19 -15.17 28.03
CA GLN A 29 13.64 -15.31 28.22
C GLN A 29 14.05 -16.80 28.22
N SER A 30 14.85 -17.23 27.24
CA SER A 30 15.15 -18.65 27.04
C SER A 30 16.57 -18.90 26.50
N PRO A 31 17.22 -20.02 26.87
CA PRO A 31 18.48 -20.44 26.25
C PRO A 31 18.21 -20.99 24.84
N VAL A 32 19.28 -21.15 24.03
CA VAL A 32 19.16 -21.49 22.59
C VAL A 32 18.45 -22.83 22.31
N ASN A 33 18.57 -23.83 23.17
CA ASN A 33 18.01 -25.17 22.89
C ASN A 33 16.47 -25.19 22.82
N PRO A 34 15.70 -24.61 23.77
CA PRO A 34 14.27 -24.47 23.64
C PRO A 34 13.85 -23.64 22.41
N ILE A 35 14.61 -22.54 22.09
CA ILE A 35 14.33 -21.69 20.93
C ILE A 35 14.49 -22.49 19.63
N ALA A 36 15.60 -23.25 19.49
CA ALA A 36 15.88 -24.08 18.33
C ALA A 36 14.78 -25.17 18.15
N LYS A 37 14.36 -25.83 19.25
CA LYS A 37 13.26 -26.79 19.22
C LYS A 37 11.94 -26.15 18.80
N LYS A 38 11.59 -25.00 19.37
CA LYS A 38 10.32 -24.30 19.08
C LYS A 38 10.28 -23.73 17.66
N SER A 39 11.40 -23.17 17.16
CA SER A 39 11.52 -22.64 15.80
C SER A 39 11.75 -23.71 14.73
N GLN A 40 11.92 -24.99 15.13
CA GLN A 40 12.21 -26.10 14.22
C GLN A 40 13.52 -25.90 13.43
N LEU A 41 14.51 -25.26 14.01
CA LEU A 41 15.84 -25.06 13.45
C LEU A 41 16.87 -25.88 14.23
N ASN A 42 17.97 -26.25 13.54
CA ASN A 42 19.10 -26.79 14.28
C ASN A 42 19.79 -25.72 15.14
N ARG A 43 20.52 -26.14 16.16
CA ARG A 43 21.16 -25.23 17.13
C ARG A 43 22.14 -24.24 16.51
N VAL A 44 22.92 -24.66 15.52
CA VAL A 44 23.90 -23.79 14.83
C VAL A 44 23.18 -22.69 14.08
N THR A 45 22.24 -23.03 13.23
CA THR A 45 21.41 -22.07 12.50
C THR A 45 20.68 -21.12 13.45
N CYS A 46 20.19 -21.63 14.60
CA CYS A 46 19.51 -20.79 15.57
C CYS A 46 20.44 -19.72 16.17
N TYR A 47 21.72 -20.03 16.44
CA TYR A 47 22.70 -19.06 16.89
C TYR A 47 22.97 -17.98 15.83
N ASP A 48 23.11 -18.37 14.55
CA ASP A 48 23.32 -17.42 13.46
C ASP A 48 22.13 -16.46 13.32
N VAL A 49 20.92 -17.00 13.37
CA VAL A 49 19.69 -16.18 13.30
C VAL A 49 19.56 -15.25 14.50
N LEU A 50 19.86 -15.72 15.72
CA LEU A 50 19.88 -14.89 16.92
C LEU A 50 20.89 -13.75 16.85
N LYS A 51 22.06 -14.00 16.20
CA LYS A 51 23.05 -12.95 15.93
C LYS A 51 22.47 -11.86 15.01
N TYR A 52 21.84 -12.21 13.88
CA TYR A 52 21.21 -11.26 12.98
C TYR A 52 20.03 -10.51 13.62
N LEU A 53 19.18 -11.19 14.37
CA LEU A 53 18.10 -10.54 15.11
C LEU A 53 18.62 -9.56 16.16
N LYS A 54 19.76 -9.87 16.79
CA LYS A 54 20.45 -8.94 17.71
C LYS A 54 20.98 -7.71 16.97
N GLU A 55 21.61 -7.89 15.80
CA GLU A 55 22.09 -6.77 14.95
C GLU A 55 20.93 -5.87 14.53
N LYS A 56 19.75 -6.44 14.27
CA LYS A 56 18.49 -5.71 14.02
C LYS A 56 17.87 -5.12 15.32
N GLY A 57 18.44 -5.40 16.50
CA GLY A 57 17.92 -4.96 17.79
C GLY A 57 16.58 -5.59 18.19
N LEU A 58 16.17 -6.68 17.54
CA LEU A 58 14.93 -7.41 17.82
C LEU A 58 15.09 -8.49 18.90
N VAL A 59 16.33 -8.79 19.28
CA VAL A 59 16.69 -9.76 20.33
C VAL A 59 17.82 -9.19 21.17
N SER A 60 17.70 -9.37 22.49
CA SER A 60 18.77 -9.13 23.47
C SER A 60 19.15 -10.44 24.15
N TYR A 61 20.20 -10.44 24.96
CA TYR A 61 20.55 -11.55 25.81
C TYR A 61 21.17 -11.12 27.13
N VAL A 62 21.01 -11.96 28.15
CA VAL A 62 21.71 -11.89 29.44
C VAL A 62 22.47 -13.18 29.67
N ILE A 63 23.52 -13.12 30.47
CA ILE A 63 24.29 -14.30 30.88
C ILE A 63 23.90 -14.66 32.32
N LYS A 64 23.44 -15.88 32.50
CA LYS A 64 23.13 -16.46 33.83
C LYS A 64 23.88 -17.80 33.97
N SER A 65 24.71 -17.94 35.00
CA SER A 65 25.50 -19.15 35.25
C SER A 65 26.24 -19.63 33.98
N SER A 66 26.95 -18.72 33.29
CA SER A 66 27.71 -19.00 32.06
C SER A 66 26.84 -19.40 30.83
N VAL A 67 25.52 -19.33 30.91
CA VAL A 67 24.59 -19.63 29.82
C VAL A 67 23.95 -18.34 29.32
N LYS A 68 23.88 -18.17 27.97
CA LYS A 68 23.17 -17.06 27.34
C LYS A 68 21.66 -17.35 27.28
N TYR A 69 20.87 -16.45 27.85
CA TYR A 69 19.42 -16.42 27.74
C TYR A 69 19.02 -15.27 26.82
N PHE A 70 18.35 -15.60 25.75
CA PHE A 70 17.87 -14.64 24.75
C PHE A 70 16.44 -14.23 25.03
N GLU A 71 16.10 -12.99 24.67
CA GLU A 71 14.77 -12.41 24.87
C GLU A 71 14.42 -11.55 23.66
N ALA A 72 13.17 -11.67 23.19
CA ALA A 72 12.68 -10.80 22.13
C ALA A 72 12.46 -9.37 22.64
N ALA A 73 12.83 -8.39 21.86
CA ALA A 73 12.47 -7.01 22.12
C ALA A 73 10.94 -6.81 22.03
N ASN A 74 10.43 -5.79 22.72
CA ASN A 74 9.01 -5.44 22.63
C ASN A 74 8.59 -5.24 21.17
N PRO A 75 7.49 -5.87 20.69
CA PRO A 75 7.00 -5.71 19.33
C PRO A 75 6.75 -4.25 18.89
N GLN A 76 6.48 -3.33 19.81
CA GLN A 76 6.37 -1.90 19.52
C GLN A 76 7.64 -1.31 18.91
N LYS A 77 8.80 -1.95 19.11
CA LYS A 77 10.04 -1.55 18.45
C LYS A 77 9.95 -1.58 16.92
N LEU A 78 9.18 -2.52 16.36
CA LEU A 78 8.97 -2.60 14.91
C LEU A 78 8.31 -1.32 14.35
N LEU A 79 7.40 -0.72 15.11
CA LEU A 79 6.80 0.57 14.74
C LEU A 79 7.82 1.71 14.85
N GLY A 80 8.59 1.78 15.94
CA GLY A 80 9.63 2.80 16.10
C GLY A 80 10.69 2.74 15.00
N ASP A 81 11.13 1.55 14.59
CA ASP A 81 12.08 1.37 13.50
C ASP A 81 11.52 1.85 12.14
N LEU A 82 10.20 1.70 11.91
CA LEU A 82 9.52 2.24 10.71
C LEU A 82 9.43 3.77 10.75
N GLU A 83 9.11 4.36 11.90
CA GLU A 83 9.07 5.83 12.07
C GLU A 83 10.43 6.46 11.81
N VAL A 84 11.51 5.84 12.30
CA VAL A 84 12.90 6.29 12.04
C VAL A 84 13.22 6.21 10.54
N LYS A 85 12.82 5.13 9.85
CA LYS A 85 13.02 5.00 8.40
C LYS A 85 12.22 6.04 7.63
N GLU A 86 10.97 6.29 8.03
CA GLU A 86 10.11 7.31 7.42
C GLU A 86 10.78 8.70 7.52
N GLN A 87 11.29 9.03 8.71
CA GLN A 87 11.96 10.30 8.94
C GLN A 87 13.21 10.46 8.06
N LYS A 88 14.06 9.44 7.98
CA LYS A 88 15.25 9.45 7.10
C LYS A 88 14.88 9.67 5.63
N VAL A 89 13.80 9.00 5.16
CA VAL A 89 13.32 9.20 3.78
C VAL A 89 12.81 10.62 3.60
N LYS A 90 12.08 11.19 4.56
CA LYS A 90 11.61 12.59 4.51
C LYS A 90 12.77 13.59 4.39
N GLU A 91 13.87 13.34 5.08
CA GLU A 91 15.06 14.21 5.06
C GLU A 91 15.72 14.26 3.67
N ILE A 92 15.87 13.11 3.00
CA ILE A 92 16.49 13.04 1.67
C ILE A 92 15.54 13.32 0.51
N LEU A 93 14.23 13.34 0.78
CA LEU A 93 13.21 13.51 -0.27
C LEU A 93 13.39 14.78 -1.10
N PRO A 94 13.69 15.97 -0.52
CA PRO A 94 13.93 17.20 -1.30
C PRO A 94 15.11 17.07 -2.28
N GLU A 95 16.17 16.36 -1.89
CA GLU A 95 17.34 16.12 -2.75
C GLU A 95 16.98 15.21 -3.93
N LEU A 96 16.24 14.13 -3.66
CA LEU A 96 15.75 13.23 -4.70
C LEU A 96 14.78 13.94 -5.68
N GLU A 97 13.93 14.83 -5.18
CA GLU A 97 13.04 15.64 -6.00
C GLU A 97 13.82 16.68 -6.85
N ALA A 98 14.90 17.24 -6.32
CA ALA A 98 15.77 18.15 -7.07
C ALA A 98 16.43 17.46 -8.27
N LEU A 99 16.89 16.21 -8.11
CA LEU A 99 17.44 15.41 -9.21
C LEU A 99 16.44 15.16 -10.33
N LYS A 100 15.13 15.10 -10.01
CA LYS A 100 14.06 14.88 -10.99
C LYS A 100 13.70 16.13 -11.83
N LYS A 101 14.11 17.34 -11.43
CA LYS A 101 13.68 18.62 -12.05
C LYS A 101 14.25 18.89 -13.45
N ILE A 102 15.11 18.04 -14.00
CA ILE A 102 15.82 18.30 -15.27
C ILE A 102 15.01 17.97 -16.54
N THR A 103 13.79 17.41 -16.43
CA THR A 103 13.06 16.91 -17.62
C THR A 103 11.59 17.38 -17.67
N ARG A 104 11.34 18.67 -17.78
CA ARG A 104 9.96 19.18 -17.96
C ARG A 104 9.82 19.91 -19.28
N GLU A 105 9.28 19.21 -20.34
CA GLU A 105 8.56 19.87 -21.47
C GLU A 105 7.90 18.92 -22.50
N LYS A 106 7.87 17.61 -22.25
CA LYS A 106 7.13 16.68 -23.15
C LYS A 106 5.87 16.16 -22.46
N PRO A 107 4.78 15.85 -23.21
CA PRO A 107 3.65 15.10 -22.67
C PRO A 107 4.18 13.86 -21.95
N LYS A 108 3.88 13.74 -20.66
CA LYS A 108 4.47 12.68 -19.85
C LYS A 108 3.54 11.48 -19.84
N ILE A 109 4.03 10.34 -20.27
CA ILE A 109 3.35 9.05 -20.16
C ILE A 109 4.17 8.20 -19.19
N GLU A 110 3.54 7.70 -18.16
CA GLU A 110 4.17 6.84 -17.16
C GLU A 110 3.43 5.50 -17.12
N LEU A 111 4.19 4.43 -17.16
CA LEU A 111 3.70 3.06 -17.00
C LEU A 111 4.09 2.55 -15.62
N TYR A 112 3.15 1.95 -14.93
CA TYR A 112 3.31 1.37 -13.61
C TYR A 112 2.81 -0.07 -13.60
N GLU A 113 3.63 -1.01 -13.15
CA GLU A 113 3.32 -2.43 -13.16
C GLU A 113 3.13 -2.97 -11.74
N GLY A 114 2.27 -3.95 -11.61
CA GLY A 114 1.99 -4.66 -10.36
C GLY A 114 1.31 -3.80 -9.29
N ILE A 115 1.12 -4.40 -8.14
CA ILE A 115 0.44 -3.77 -6.99
C ILE A 115 1.17 -2.52 -6.47
N ALA A 116 2.51 -2.54 -6.47
CA ALA A 116 3.32 -1.40 -6.06
C ALA A 116 3.14 -0.22 -7.03
N GLY A 117 3.09 -0.50 -8.33
CA GLY A 117 2.80 0.49 -9.37
C GLY A 117 1.42 1.11 -9.21
N LEU A 118 0.39 0.30 -8.96
CA LEU A 118 -0.96 0.80 -8.71
C LEU A 118 -1.03 1.70 -7.47
N LYS A 119 -0.32 1.37 -6.39
CA LYS A 119 -0.20 2.23 -5.21
C LYS A 119 0.40 3.59 -5.57
N THR A 120 1.43 3.62 -6.42
CA THR A 120 2.06 4.86 -6.89
C THR A 120 1.08 5.75 -7.65
N VAL A 121 0.26 5.16 -8.55
CA VAL A 121 -0.81 5.89 -9.24
C VAL A 121 -1.81 6.50 -8.24
N MET A 122 -2.22 5.74 -7.23
CA MET A 122 -3.15 6.22 -6.20
C MET A 122 -2.55 7.36 -5.36
N GLU A 123 -1.27 7.31 -5.02
CA GLU A 123 -0.58 8.39 -4.33
C GLU A 123 -0.44 9.65 -5.22
N ASP A 124 -0.22 9.49 -6.53
CA ASP A 124 -0.18 10.62 -7.45
C ASP A 124 -1.53 11.38 -7.50
N ILE A 125 -2.65 10.64 -7.47
CA ILE A 125 -4.00 11.24 -7.38
C ILE A 125 -4.14 12.08 -6.10
N LEU A 126 -3.63 11.61 -4.96
CA LEU A 126 -3.70 12.35 -3.70
C LEU A 126 -2.87 13.64 -3.69
N LYS A 127 -1.75 13.68 -4.43
CA LYS A 127 -0.88 14.86 -4.55
C LYS A 127 -1.57 16.03 -5.23
N GLU A 128 -2.50 15.77 -6.17
CA GLU A 128 -3.23 16.83 -6.89
C GLU A 128 -4.21 17.60 -6.00
N LYS A 129 -4.71 16.97 -4.91
CA LYS A 129 -5.64 17.57 -3.94
C LYS A 129 -6.87 18.22 -4.58
N LYS A 130 -7.34 17.70 -5.72
CA LYS A 130 -8.45 18.20 -6.52
C LYS A 130 -9.58 17.19 -6.59
N GLU A 131 -10.72 17.62 -7.14
CA GLU A 131 -11.82 16.72 -7.49
C GLU A 131 -11.35 15.65 -8.48
N THR A 132 -11.92 14.45 -8.37
CA THR A 132 -11.56 13.31 -9.19
C THR A 132 -12.79 12.68 -9.82
N TRP A 133 -12.66 12.22 -11.06
CA TRP A 133 -13.71 11.54 -11.82
C TRP A 133 -13.27 10.11 -12.09
N PHE A 134 -14.10 9.14 -11.73
CA PHE A 134 -13.84 7.72 -11.90
C PHE A 134 -14.88 7.10 -12.82
N ILE A 135 -14.42 6.39 -13.84
CA ILE A 135 -15.20 5.37 -14.53
C ILE A 135 -14.62 4.05 -14.03
N ALA A 136 -15.30 3.38 -13.10
CA ALA A 136 -14.68 2.35 -12.27
C ALA A 136 -15.27 0.95 -12.47
N ASP A 137 -14.40 -0.04 -12.72
CA ASP A 137 -14.76 -1.44 -12.51
C ASP A 137 -14.97 -1.68 -11.00
N PRO A 138 -16.06 -2.34 -10.57
CA PRO A 138 -16.30 -2.68 -9.17
C PRO A 138 -15.16 -3.45 -8.49
N ASN A 139 -14.36 -4.20 -9.26
CA ASN A 139 -13.22 -4.98 -8.75
C ASN A 139 -11.99 -4.14 -8.43
N PHE A 140 -11.98 -2.87 -8.81
CA PHE A 140 -10.90 -1.93 -8.47
C PHE A 140 -10.52 -1.94 -6.98
N MET A 141 -11.52 -2.06 -6.11
CA MET A 141 -11.30 -2.10 -4.67
C MET A 141 -10.59 -3.38 -4.19
N ASP A 142 -10.73 -4.50 -4.94
CA ASP A 142 -10.10 -5.79 -4.61
C ASP A 142 -8.63 -5.85 -5.05
N ALA A 143 -8.26 -5.07 -6.04
CA ALA A 143 -6.87 -5.00 -6.50
C ALA A 143 -5.94 -4.44 -5.40
N LEU A 144 -6.47 -3.61 -4.50
CA LEU A 144 -5.72 -2.98 -3.42
C LEU A 144 -6.44 -3.10 -2.07
N PRO A 145 -6.73 -4.31 -1.56
CA PRO A 145 -7.65 -4.53 -0.45
C PRO A 145 -7.21 -3.85 0.85
N PHE A 146 -5.91 -3.80 1.13
CA PHE A 146 -5.37 -3.16 2.33
C PHE A 146 -5.09 -1.67 2.12
N TYR A 147 -4.73 -1.27 0.91
CA TYR A 147 -4.37 0.11 0.61
C TYR A 147 -5.62 0.99 0.33
N PHE A 148 -6.65 0.44 -0.31
CA PHE A 148 -7.83 1.21 -0.69
C PHE A 148 -8.55 1.89 0.49
N PRO A 149 -8.77 1.25 1.66
CA PRO A 149 -9.31 1.94 2.85
C PRO A 149 -8.44 3.10 3.32
N HIS A 150 -7.11 2.95 3.25
CA HIS A 150 -6.15 4.00 3.60
C HIS A 150 -6.24 5.19 2.63
N PHE A 151 -6.30 4.91 1.32
CA PHE A 151 -6.50 5.92 0.29
C PHE A 151 -7.80 6.73 0.52
N ILE A 152 -8.92 6.07 0.80
CA ILE A 152 -10.20 6.75 1.09
C ILE A 152 -10.08 7.64 2.33
N THR A 153 -9.39 7.16 3.37
CA THR A 153 -9.14 7.94 4.59
C THR A 153 -8.30 9.19 4.30
N LYS A 154 -7.22 9.06 3.53
CA LYS A 154 -6.39 10.20 3.08
C LYS A 154 -7.20 11.18 2.25
N LYS A 155 -7.99 10.71 1.27
CA LYS A 155 -8.88 11.57 0.47
C LYS A 155 -9.84 12.40 1.32
N ARG A 156 -10.45 11.79 2.33
CA ARG A 156 -11.36 12.49 3.24
C ARG A 156 -10.64 13.56 4.06
N LYS A 157 -9.44 13.28 4.58
CA LYS A 157 -8.60 14.26 5.27
C LYS A 157 -8.22 15.45 4.37
N LEU A 158 -8.04 15.22 3.08
CA LEU A 158 -7.75 16.25 2.08
C LEU A 158 -9.01 16.93 1.52
N ASN A 159 -10.21 16.61 2.01
CA ASN A 159 -11.50 17.09 1.50
C ASN A 159 -11.68 16.90 -0.01
N MET A 160 -11.12 15.85 -0.57
CA MET A 160 -11.23 15.55 -2.00
C MET A 160 -12.58 14.91 -2.32
N PHE A 161 -13.31 15.50 -3.25
CA PHE A 161 -14.58 14.96 -3.75
C PHE A 161 -14.34 14.05 -4.97
N SER A 162 -15.23 13.07 -5.18
CA SER A 162 -15.21 12.20 -6.36
C SER A 162 -16.58 12.03 -6.96
N LYS A 163 -16.65 12.10 -8.30
CA LYS A 163 -17.77 11.55 -9.07
C LYS A 163 -17.37 10.17 -9.60
N VAL A 164 -18.22 9.20 -9.46
CA VAL A 164 -17.94 7.80 -9.85
C VAL A 164 -19.08 7.26 -10.70
N ILE A 165 -18.76 6.84 -11.92
CA ILE A 165 -19.65 6.02 -12.78
C ILE A 165 -19.18 4.58 -12.62
N THR A 166 -20.08 3.66 -12.32
CA THR A 166 -19.75 2.25 -12.11
C THR A 166 -20.95 1.34 -12.38
N LEU A 167 -20.66 0.04 -12.56
CA LEU A 167 -21.71 -0.98 -12.72
C LEU A 167 -22.66 -0.99 -11.53
N ASP A 168 -23.97 -1.10 -11.82
CA ASP A 168 -24.98 -1.34 -10.78
C ASP A 168 -24.86 -2.76 -10.22
N CYS A 169 -24.27 -2.89 -9.06
CA CYS A 169 -24.14 -4.14 -8.34
C CYS A 169 -24.28 -3.96 -6.83
N LYS A 170 -24.64 -5.05 -6.13
CA LYS A 170 -24.85 -5.06 -4.67
C LYS A 170 -23.68 -4.41 -3.90
N ARG A 171 -22.46 -4.66 -4.35
CA ARG A 171 -21.24 -4.13 -3.77
C ARG A 171 -21.19 -2.60 -3.83
N MET A 172 -21.41 -2.02 -5.02
CA MET A 172 -21.32 -0.57 -5.23
C MET A 172 -22.51 0.16 -4.60
N ARG A 173 -23.67 -0.45 -4.56
CA ARG A 173 -24.81 0.06 -3.78
C ARG A 173 -24.49 0.13 -2.27
N ASN A 174 -23.82 -0.90 -1.73
CA ASN A 174 -23.35 -0.90 -0.33
C ASN A 174 -22.25 0.15 -0.10
N TYR A 175 -21.34 0.31 -1.04
CA TYR A 175 -20.33 1.36 -0.97
C TYR A 175 -20.97 2.75 -0.93
N LYS A 176 -21.97 3.02 -1.77
CA LYS A 176 -22.74 4.28 -1.77
C LYS A 176 -23.38 4.56 -0.41
N LYS A 177 -24.03 3.56 0.19
CA LYS A 177 -24.66 3.68 1.52
C LYS A 177 -23.67 4.02 2.65
N LYS A 178 -22.46 3.48 2.59
CA LYS A 178 -21.41 3.69 3.61
C LYS A 178 -20.63 4.99 3.44
N ASN A 179 -20.76 5.70 2.31
CA ASN A 179 -19.98 6.88 2.01
C ASN A 179 -20.89 8.11 1.85
N PRO A 180 -20.66 9.16 2.68
CA PRO A 180 -21.45 10.39 2.59
C PRO A 180 -21.32 11.06 1.22
N LYS A 181 -22.42 11.60 0.69
CA LYS A 181 -22.48 12.28 -0.61
C LYS A 181 -21.52 13.48 -0.72
N LYS A 182 -21.13 14.08 0.39
CA LYS A 182 -20.14 15.17 0.41
C LYS A 182 -18.73 14.75 -0.03
N TYR A 183 -18.39 13.45 -0.02
CA TYR A 183 -17.08 12.95 -0.44
C TYR A 183 -17.13 12.17 -1.75
N VAL A 184 -18.28 11.58 -2.07
CA VAL A 184 -18.44 10.77 -3.27
C VAL A 184 -19.89 10.81 -3.76
N ASP A 185 -20.07 11.09 -5.05
CA ASP A 185 -21.34 10.89 -5.74
C ASP A 185 -21.20 9.76 -6.75
N LEU A 186 -22.11 8.78 -6.69
CA LEU A 186 -22.10 7.59 -7.54
C LEU A 186 -23.29 7.58 -8.48
N ARG A 187 -22.99 7.33 -9.74
CA ARG A 187 -23.97 7.01 -10.78
C ARG A 187 -23.77 5.58 -11.25
N PHE A 188 -24.85 4.86 -11.43
CA PHE A 188 -24.83 3.46 -11.85
C PHE A 188 -25.11 3.35 -13.35
N ILE A 189 -24.45 2.39 -13.99
CA ILE A 189 -24.70 1.95 -15.36
C ILE A 189 -24.94 0.44 -15.36
N ASP A 190 -25.61 -0.07 -16.39
CA ASP A 190 -25.95 -1.48 -16.55
C ASP A 190 -24.82 -2.29 -17.21
N GLN A 191 -23.83 -1.64 -17.81
CA GLN A 191 -22.71 -2.28 -18.49
C GLN A 191 -21.46 -2.27 -17.63
N ARG A 192 -20.75 -3.41 -17.64
CA ARG A 192 -19.43 -3.53 -17.00
C ARG A 192 -18.35 -2.99 -17.91
N LEU A 193 -17.55 -2.08 -17.38
CA LEU A 193 -16.34 -1.58 -18.01
C LEU A 193 -15.13 -2.26 -17.33
N PRO A 194 -14.32 -3.04 -18.06
CA PRO A 194 -13.30 -3.91 -17.45
C PRO A 194 -12.05 -3.16 -16.96
N THR A 195 -11.98 -1.85 -17.19
CA THR A 195 -10.87 -1.00 -16.75
C THR A 195 -11.38 0.10 -15.84
N THR A 196 -10.50 0.65 -15.00
CA THR A 196 -10.82 1.86 -14.25
C THR A 196 -10.07 3.04 -14.85
N LYS A 197 -10.83 4.04 -15.30
CA LYS A 197 -10.28 5.32 -15.75
C LYS A 197 -10.49 6.37 -14.67
N ILE A 198 -9.45 7.17 -14.40
CA ILE A 198 -9.47 8.22 -13.38
C ILE A 198 -8.98 9.51 -14.03
N ILE A 199 -9.72 10.59 -13.84
CA ILE A 199 -9.36 11.91 -14.33
C ILE A 199 -9.12 12.82 -13.13
N TYR A 200 -7.98 13.50 -13.07
CA TYR A 200 -7.60 14.38 -11.97
C TYR A 200 -6.57 15.42 -12.42
N GLY A 201 -6.68 16.65 -11.96
CA GLY A 201 -5.77 17.72 -12.40
C GLY A 201 -5.69 17.81 -13.94
N ASN A 202 -4.51 17.80 -14.51
CA ASN A 202 -4.24 17.72 -15.95
C ASN A 202 -3.86 16.31 -16.41
N LYS A 203 -4.25 15.29 -15.63
CA LYS A 203 -3.85 13.90 -15.81
C LYS A 203 -5.05 12.99 -16.00
N THR A 204 -4.81 11.91 -16.72
CA THR A 204 -5.69 10.73 -16.76
C THR A 204 -4.90 9.50 -16.36
N ALA A 205 -5.51 8.62 -15.55
CA ALA A 205 -4.95 7.30 -15.29
C ALA A 205 -5.90 6.23 -15.80
N THR A 206 -5.36 5.20 -16.45
CA THR A 206 -6.09 3.99 -16.82
C THR A 206 -5.49 2.82 -16.09
N LEU A 207 -6.31 2.05 -15.37
CA LEU A 207 -5.89 0.92 -14.56
C LEU A 207 -6.56 -0.36 -15.05
N THR A 208 -5.77 -1.42 -15.21
CA THR A 208 -6.24 -2.78 -15.44
C THR A 208 -5.85 -3.65 -14.25
N PHE A 209 -6.71 -4.63 -13.92
CA PHE A 209 -6.54 -5.48 -12.73
C PHE A 209 -6.58 -6.94 -13.15
N GLU A 210 -5.43 -7.48 -13.51
CA GLU A 210 -5.23 -8.92 -13.68
C GLU A 210 -4.27 -9.40 -12.57
N LYS A 211 -4.53 -10.59 -12.03
CA LYS A 211 -3.87 -11.07 -10.80
C LYS A 211 -2.35 -10.91 -10.79
N GLU A 212 -1.70 -11.11 -11.93
CA GLU A 212 -0.23 -11.03 -12.05
C GLU A 212 0.23 -9.85 -12.93
N ASN A 213 -0.67 -9.28 -13.76
CA ASN A 213 -0.35 -8.26 -14.75
C ASN A 213 -1.18 -6.98 -14.55
N SER A 214 -1.30 -6.52 -13.31
CA SER A 214 -1.95 -5.24 -13.05
C SER A 214 -1.10 -4.09 -13.60
N ILE A 215 -1.71 -3.21 -14.39
CA ILE A 215 -1.03 -2.10 -15.06
C ILE A 215 -1.77 -0.80 -14.75
N GLY A 216 -0.99 0.26 -14.48
CA GLY A 216 -1.46 1.63 -14.41
C GLY A 216 -0.72 2.52 -15.40
N VAL A 217 -1.45 3.23 -16.25
CA VAL A 217 -0.89 4.22 -17.18
C VAL A 217 -1.36 5.60 -16.79
N ILE A 218 -0.43 6.52 -16.51
CA ILE A 218 -0.73 7.95 -16.32
C ILE A 218 -0.34 8.71 -17.59
N VAL A 219 -1.26 9.51 -18.10
CA VAL A 219 -1.00 10.48 -19.17
C VAL A 219 -1.18 11.88 -18.60
N GLU A 220 -0.10 12.66 -18.53
CA GLU A 220 -0.15 14.07 -18.13
C GLU A 220 -0.24 14.95 -19.38
N ASN A 221 -1.45 15.34 -19.72
CA ASN A 221 -1.76 16.22 -20.82
C ASN A 221 -3.11 16.93 -20.60
N LYS A 222 -3.11 18.26 -20.56
CA LYS A 222 -4.31 19.06 -20.32
C LYS A 222 -5.43 18.80 -21.34
N LYS A 223 -5.10 18.72 -22.63
CA LYS A 223 -6.09 18.50 -23.69
C LYS A 223 -6.77 17.14 -23.56
N THR A 224 -5.98 16.11 -23.27
CA THR A 224 -6.49 14.75 -23.02
C THR A 224 -7.39 14.74 -21.78
N ALA A 225 -6.96 15.31 -20.66
CA ALA A 225 -7.76 15.37 -19.44
C ALA A 225 -9.07 16.15 -19.63
N ASP A 226 -9.05 17.27 -20.37
CA ASP A 226 -10.25 18.06 -20.67
C ASP A 226 -11.22 17.29 -21.58
N THR A 227 -10.71 16.53 -22.56
CA THR A 227 -11.55 15.68 -23.42
C THR A 227 -12.21 14.59 -22.61
N GLU A 228 -11.45 13.91 -21.77
CA GLU A 228 -11.98 12.83 -20.92
C GLU A 228 -13.02 13.34 -19.91
N ARG A 229 -12.86 14.56 -19.37
CA ARG A 229 -13.90 15.19 -18.51
C ARG A 229 -15.20 15.42 -19.28
N LYS A 230 -15.10 15.92 -20.52
CA LYS A 230 -16.29 16.14 -21.36
C LYS A 230 -17.01 14.80 -21.65
N LEU A 231 -16.25 13.74 -21.95
CA LEU A 231 -16.81 12.40 -22.15
C LEU A 231 -17.45 11.87 -20.86
N PHE A 232 -16.81 12.06 -19.71
CA PHE A 232 -17.38 11.72 -18.41
C PHE A 232 -18.69 12.48 -18.16
N ASP A 233 -18.73 13.79 -18.42
CA ASP A 233 -19.94 14.60 -18.21
C ASP A 233 -21.10 14.21 -19.14
N LEU A 234 -20.81 13.77 -20.37
CA LEU A 234 -21.81 13.21 -21.27
C LEU A 234 -22.38 11.90 -20.67
N MET A 235 -21.52 10.99 -20.23
CA MET A 235 -21.95 9.75 -19.58
C MET A 235 -22.71 10.03 -18.27
N TRP A 236 -22.28 11.05 -17.53
CA TRP A 236 -22.94 11.44 -16.28
C TRP A 236 -24.36 11.95 -16.49
N LYS A 237 -24.68 12.52 -17.63
CA LYS A 237 -26.01 13.06 -17.97
C LYS A 237 -26.94 12.04 -18.64
N MET A 238 -26.42 10.91 -19.11
CA MET A 238 -27.26 9.86 -19.73
C MET A 238 -28.32 9.37 -18.75
N PRO A 239 -29.54 9.08 -19.20
CA PRO A 239 -30.53 8.41 -18.35
C PRO A 239 -29.99 7.04 -17.89
N CYS A 240 -30.24 6.71 -16.62
CA CYS A 240 -29.90 5.40 -16.03
C CYS A 240 -30.95 4.37 -16.42
#